data_2c7eef6f86738525cfe001bd44418d5e
#
_entry.id   2c7eef6f86738525cfe001bd44418d5e
#
_cell.length_a   1.000
_cell.length_b   1.000
_cell.length_c   1.000
_cell.angle_alpha   90.00
_cell.angle_beta   90.00
_cell.angle_gamma   90.00
#
_symmetry.space_group_name_H-M   'P 1'
#
loop_
_entity.id
_entity.type
_entity.pdbx_description
1 polymer ?
#
loop_
_entity_poly.entity_id
_entity_poly.type
_entity_poly.pdbx_seq_one_letter_code
_entity_poly.pdbx_strand_id
1 'polypeptide(L)'
;MTREQFIGVIQTEQDSLRRFLLALCCGNRDEADDIAQDTLVKAYLSISKYEGTAWLYRIAYNMFIDSNRCYRTIQPLNILEKQEDASFAADRDFRYQPLYMALEELPPKERTAILLFYIKGYAIKEIAGIVDTTEDAVKKQLSRGRDKLKTLLKDE
;
A
#
# COMPACT_ATOMS: atom_id res chain seq x y z
N MET A 1 -3.67 2.69 25.38
CA MET A 1 -2.89 3.76 24.75
C MET A 1 -3.60 5.10 24.94
N THR A 2 -2.86 6.12 25.31
CA THR A 2 -3.42 7.46 25.46
C THR A 2 -3.44 8.19 24.12
N ARG A 3 -4.25 9.24 24.03
CA ARG A 3 -4.32 10.09 22.84
C ARG A 3 -2.94 10.67 22.48
N GLU A 4 -2.19 11.10 23.50
CA GLU A 4 -0.88 11.72 23.30
C GLU A 4 0.14 10.70 22.76
N GLN A 5 0.10 9.47 23.28
CA GLN A 5 0.95 8.40 22.80
C GLN A 5 0.62 8.06 21.35
N PHE A 6 -0.66 8.04 20.98
CA PHE A 6 -1.09 7.79 19.62
C PHE A 6 -0.58 8.87 18.66
N ILE A 7 -0.68 10.13 19.04
CA ILE A 7 -0.18 11.25 18.23
C ILE A 7 1.32 11.08 17.97
N GLY A 8 2.07 10.67 19.01
CA GLY A 8 3.50 10.40 18.85
C GLY A 8 3.80 9.30 17.85
N VAL A 9 3.01 8.22 17.88
CA VAL A 9 3.15 7.12 16.91
C VAL A 9 2.87 7.61 15.50
N ILE A 10 1.80 8.40 15.33
CA ILE A 10 1.42 8.92 14.02
C ILE A 10 2.51 9.84 13.47
N GLN A 11 3.08 10.72 14.29
CA GLN A 11 4.15 11.60 13.85
C GLN A 11 5.37 10.82 13.37
N THR A 12 5.66 9.67 13.99
CA THR A 12 6.77 8.81 13.60
C THR A 12 6.46 8.01 12.33
N GLU A 13 5.25 7.48 12.21
CA GLU A 13 4.89 6.56 11.12
C GLU A 13 4.24 7.21 9.90
N GLN A 14 3.85 8.47 10.02
CA GLN A 14 3.08 9.14 8.96
C GLN A 14 3.77 9.11 7.60
N ASP A 15 5.05 9.46 7.56
CA ASP A 15 5.81 9.50 6.30
C ASP A 15 5.98 8.10 5.71
N SER A 16 6.26 7.13 6.56
CA SER A 16 6.43 5.73 6.15
C SER A 16 5.12 5.17 5.58
N LEU A 17 4.00 5.45 6.24
CA LEU A 17 2.69 5.03 5.78
C LEU A 17 2.35 5.64 4.42
N ARG A 18 2.63 6.93 4.24
CA ARG A 18 2.36 7.62 2.98
C ARG A 18 3.19 7.06 1.83
N ARG A 19 4.47 6.75 2.09
CA ARG A 19 5.35 6.14 1.09
C ARG A 19 4.85 4.75 0.70
N PHE A 20 4.48 3.95 1.68
CA PHE A 20 3.93 2.62 1.45
C PHE A 20 2.68 2.70 0.58
N LEU A 21 1.75 3.58 0.93
CA LEU A 21 0.50 3.74 0.18
C LEU A 21 0.74 4.31 -1.21
N LEU A 22 1.69 5.23 -1.37
CA LEU A 22 2.03 5.75 -2.68
C LEU A 22 2.54 4.64 -3.61
N ALA A 23 3.41 3.77 -3.11
CA ALA A 23 3.89 2.63 -3.87
C ALA A 23 2.76 1.62 -4.14
N LEU A 24 1.91 1.36 -3.15
CA LEU A 24 0.78 0.45 -3.29
C LEU A 24 -0.21 0.94 -4.35
N CYS A 25 -0.42 2.26 -4.42
CA CYS A 25 -1.28 2.90 -5.41
C CYS A 25 -0.54 3.22 -6.71
N CYS A 26 0.68 2.69 -6.87
CA CYS A 26 1.49 2.82 -8.10
C CYS A 26 1.73 4.26 -8.53
N GLY A 27 1.98 5.13 -7.54
CA GLY A 27 2.30 6.54 -7.78
C GLY A 27 1.09 7.48 -7.82
N ASN A 28 -0.12 6.96 -7.64
CA ASN A 28 -1.32 7.80 -7.57
C ASN A 28 -1.39 8.47 -6.20
N ARG A 29 -0.90 9.71 -6.12
CA ARG A 29 -0.78 10.44 -4.86
C ARG A 29 -2.14 10.77 -4.24
N ASP A 30 -3.11 11.15 -5.04
CA ASP A 30 -4.43 11.53 -4.53
C ASP A 30 -5.10 10.34 -3.84
N GLU A 31 -5.07 9.18 -4.48
CA GLU A 31 -5.60 7.95 -3.88
C GLU A 31 -4.83 7.57 -2.62
N ALA A 32 -3.50 7.65 -2.67
CA ALA A 32 -2.66 7.31 -1.52
C ALA A 32 -2.93 8.24 -0.34
N ASP A 33 -3.04 9.53 -0.59
CA ASP A 33 -3.33 10.52 0.47
C ASP A 33 -4.72 10.30 1.08
N ASP A 34 -5.72 10.01 0.26
CA ASP A 34 -7.07 9.72 0.75
C ASP A 34 -7.07 8.49 1.65
N ILE A 35 -6.40 7.43 1.23
CA ILE A 35 -6.32 6.20 2.03
C ILE A 35 -5.55 6.46 3.32
N ALA A 36 -4.47 7.24 3.27
CA ALA A 36 -3.70 7.58 4.44
C ALA A 36 -4.55 8.33 5.48
N GLN A 37 -5.30 9.33 5.03
CA GLN A 37 -6.18 10.09 5.92
C GLN A 37 -7.25 9.20 6.53
N ASP A 38 -7.93 8.40 5.72
CA ASP A 38 -8.96 7.49 6.20
C ASP A 38 -8.39 6.46 7.19
N THR A 39 -7.19 5.97 6.94
CA THR A 39 -6.50 5.05 7.84
C THR A 39 -6.26 5.69 9.20
N LEU A 40 -5.74 6.93 9.21
CA LEU A 40 -5.44 7.62 10.45
C LEU A 40 -6.71 7.94 11.23
N VAL A 41 -7.78 8.34 10.56
CA VAL A 41 -9.07 8.60 11.21
C VAL A 41 -9.61 7.31 11.85
N LYS A 42 -9.62 6.22 11.10
CA LYS A 42 -10.12 4.94 11.60
C LYS A 42 -9.26 4.43 12.76
N ALA A 43 -7.95 4.59 12.67
CA ALA A 43 -7.04 4.21 13.75
C ALA A 43 -7.33 5.01 15.01
N TYR A 44 -7.55 6.31 14.87
CA TYR A 44 -7.87 7.18 16.01
C TYR A 44 -9.19 6.77 16.67
N LEU A 45 -10.21 6.48 15.87
CA LEU A 45 -11.51 6.06 16.39
C LEU A 45 -11.44 4.68 17.08
N SER A 46 -10.45 3.88 16.75
CA SER A 46 -10.24 2.54 17.31
C SER A 46 -9.02 2.49 18.23
N ILE A 47 -8.65 3.62 18.83
CA ILE A 47 -7.41 3.77 19.61
C ILE A 47 -7.30 2.77 20.76
N SER A 48 -8.43 2.38 21.35
CA SER A 48 -8.45 1.40 22.44
C SER A 48 -8.02 0.00 21.99
N LYS A 49 -8.06 -0.27 20.71
CA LYS A 49 -7.70 -1.57 20.11
C LYS A 49 -6.30 -1.58 19.52
N TYR A 50 -5.54 -0.54 19.74
CA TYR A 50 -4.21 -0.40 19.11
C TYR A 50 -3.27 -1.52 19.58
N GLU A 51 -2.69 -2.23 18.61
CA GLU A 51 -1.81 -3.38 18.87
C GLU A 51 -0.41 -3.20 18.28
N GLY A 52 -0.05 -2.01 17.83
CA GLY A 52 1.26 -1.73 17.23
C GLY A 52 1.17 -1.22 15.81
N THR A 53 2.33 -0.93 15.21
CA THR A 53 2.37 -0.35 13.86
C THR A 53 1.81 -1.30 12.80
N ALA A 54 2.00 -2.61 12.95
CA ALA A 54 1.45 -3.59 12.02
C ALA A 54 -0.07 -3.47 11.91
N TRP A 55 -0.73 -3.18 13.02
CA TRP A 55 -2.19 -2.96 13.05
C TRP A 55 -2.59 -1.77 12.17
N LEU A 56 -1.78 -0.70 12.19
CA LEU A 56 -2.01 0.47 11.34
C LEU A 56 -1.94 0.10 9.85
N TYR A 57 -0.96 -0.71 9.47
CA TYR A 57 -0.82 -1.15 8.08
C TYR A 57 -1.93 -2.12 7.67
N ARG A 58 -2.46 -2.88 8.61
CA ARG A 58 -3.64 -3.72 8.36
C ARG A 58 -4.86 -2.86 8.00
N ILE A 59 -5.08 -1.78 8.74
CA ILE A 59 -6.16 -0.84 8.43
C ILE A 59 -5.95 -0.24 7.04
N ALA A 60 -4.73 0.20 6.74
CA ALA A 60 -4.39 0.79 5.46
C ALA A 60 -4.62 -0.19 4.30
N TYR A 61 -4.21 -1.43 4.47
CA TYR A 61 -4.41 -2.46 3.45
C TYR A 61 -5.90 -2.71 3.21
N ASN A 62 -6.69 -2.81 4.26
CA ASN A 62 -8.13 -3.03 4.15
C ASN A 62 -8.82 -1.85 3.44
N MET A 63 -8.40 -0.62 3.77
CA MET A 63 -8.89 0.57 3.08
C MET A 63 -8.55 0.56 1.59
N PHE A 64 -7.33 0.13 1.26
CA PHE A 64 -6.90 0.01 -0.13
C PHE A 64 -7.74 -1.01 -0.89
N ILE A 65 -7.98 -2.17 -0.32
CA ILE A 65 -8.79 -3.21 -0.95
C ILE A 65 -10.23 -2.73 -1.16
N ASP A 66 -10.81 -2.06 -0.17
CA ASP A 66 -12.17 -1.52 -0.28
C ASP A 66 -12.26 -0.44 -1.35
N SER A 67 -11.26 0.43 -1.42
CA SER A 67 -11.16 1.46 -2.46
C SER A 67 -11.08 0.83 -3.86
N ASN A 68 -10.26 -0.21 -4.01
CA ASN A 68 -10.13 -0.92 -5.29
C ASN A 68 -11.43 -1.59 -5.71
N ARG A 69 -12.19 -2.13 -4.77
CA ARG A 69 -13.49 -2.72 -5.09
C ARG A 69 -14.46 -1.67 -5.61
N CYS A 70 -14.53 -0.54 -4.93
CA CYS A 70 -15.36 0.58 -5.38
C CYS A 70 -14.92 1.06 -6.76
N TYR A 71 -13.62 1.15 -6.96
CA TYR A 71 -13.04 1.60 -8.21
C TYR A 71 -13.41 0.68 -9.36
N ARG A 72 -13.35 -0.63 -9.16
CA ARG A 72 -13.73 -1.62 -10.19
C ARG A 72 -15.19 -1.50 -10.59
N THR A 73 -16.07 -1.19 -9.62
CA THR A 73 -17.49 -1.06 -9.85
C THR A 73 -17.83 0.12 -10.77
N ILE A 74 -17.03 1.20 -10.70
CA ILE A 74 -17.25 2.41 -11.49
C ILE A 74 -16.18 2.61 -12.57
N GLN A 75 -15.52 1.53 -12.95
CA GLN A 75 -14.38 1.53 -13.86
C GLN A 75 -14.59 2.26 -15.19
N PRO A 76 -15.73 2.15 -15.90
CA PRO A 76 -15.87 2.81 -17.20
C PRO A 76 -15.72 4.34 -17.14
N LEU A 77 -16.09 4.94 -16.02
CA LEU A 77 -15.96 6.39 -15.86
C LEU A 77 -14.56 6.79 -15.39
N ASN A 78 -13.90 5.91 -14.65
CA ASN A 78 -12.63 6.22 -14.00
C ASN A 78 -11.40 6.00 -14.90
N ILE A 79 -11.56 5.35 -16.03
CA ILE A 79 -10.46 5.15 -16.98
C ILE A 79 -9.90 6.49 -17.44
N LEU A 80 -10.77 7.47 -17.71
CA LEU A 80 -10.35 8.81 -18.12
C LEU A 80 -9.66 9.56 -16.99
N GLU A 81 -10.17 9.44 -15.78
CA GLU A 81 -9.57 10.07 -14.61
C GLU A 81 -8.19 9.50 -14.33
N LYS A 82 -8.01 8.20 -14.51
CA LYS A 82 -6.71 7.55 -14.36
C LYS A 82 -5.66 8.12 -15.31
N GLN A 83 -6.05 8.43 -16.53
CA GLN A 83 -5.12 8.98 -17.51
C GLN A 83 -4.67 10.39 -17.11
N GLU A 84 -5.57 11.19 -16.56
CA GLU A 84 -5.24 12.52 -16.06
C GLU A 84 -4.32 12.43 -14.85
N ASP A 85 -4.62 11.52 -13.92
CA ASP A 85 -3.79 11.31 -12.73
C ASP A 85 -2.40 10.81 -13.11
N ALA A 86 -2.30 9.97 -14.13
CA ALA A 86 -1.02 9.48 -14.62
C ALA A 86 -0.14 10.62 -15.16
N SER A 87 -0.75 11.63 -15.79
CA SER A 87 0.00 12.78 -16.27
C SER A 87 0.53 13.63 -15.12
N PHE A 88 -0.20 13.73 -14.03
CA PHE A 88 0.27 14.41 -12.82
C PHE A 88 1.41 13.65 -12.15
N ALA A 89 1.32 12.32 -12.11
CA ALA A 89 2.36 11.50 -11.52
C ALA A 89 3.69 11.65 -12.28
N ALA A 90 3.63 11.91 -13.59
CA ALA A 90 4.83 12.06 -14.42
C ALA A 90 5.69 13.27 -14.05
N ASP A 91 5.11 14.27 -13.38
CA ASP A 91 5.85 15.48 -12.98
C ASP A 91 6.71 15.28 -11.74
N ARG A 92 6.70 14.11 -11.13
CA ARG A 92 7.27 13.99 -9.79
C ARG A 92 8.67 13.44 -9.73
N ASP A 93 8.89 12.21 -10.09
CA ASP A 93 10.22 11.63 -10.02
C ASP A 93 10.31 10.50 -11.02
N PHE A 94 10.89 10.81 -12.17
CA PHE A 94 11.03 9.85 -13.24
C PHE A 94 11.83 8.61 -12.85
N ARG A 95 12.66 8.69 -11.80
CA ARG A 95 13.47 7.55 -11.35
C ARG A 95 12.61 6.39 -10.87
N TYR A 96 11.44 6.67 -10.29
CA TYR A 96 10.56 5.65 -9.76
C TYR A 96 9.48 5.20 -10.73
N GLN A 97 9.37 5.84 -11.87
CA GLN A 97 8.34 5.53 -12.83
C GLN A 97 8.40 4.06 -13.32
N PRO A 98 9.56 3.52 -13.71
CA PRO A 98 9.63 2.11 -14.09
C PRO A 98 9.22 1.16 -12.96
N LEU A 99 9.57 1.50 -11.72
CA LEU A 99 9.17 0.69 -10.56
C LEU A 99 7.66 0.71 -10.37
N TYR A 100 7.04 1.88 -10.45
CA TYR A 100 5.58 1.99 -10.31
C TYR A 100 4.86 1.23 -11.41
N MET A 101 5.35 1.30 -12.63
CA MET A 101 4.77 0.56 -13.76
C MET A 101 4.88 -0.95 -13.54
N ALA A 102 6.03 -1.41 -13.03
CA ALA A 102 6.22 -2.82 -12.72
C ALA A 102 5.31 -3.28 -11.58
N LEU A 103 5.17 -2.46 -10.54
CA LEU A 103 4.27 -2.76 -9.42
C LEU A 103 2.81 -2.86 -9.86
N GLU A 104 2.42 -2.04 -10.83
CA GLU A 104 1.06 -2.05 -11.37
C GLU A 104 0.71 -3.39 -12.03
N GLU A 105 1.70 -4.07 -12.58
CA GLU A 105 1.52 -5.39 -13.20
C GLU A 105 1.35 -6.51 -12.16
N LEU A 106 1.70 -6.25 -10.90
CA LEU A 106 1.51 -7.24 -9.83
C LEU A 106 0.08 -7.20 -9.30
N PRO A 107 -0.53 -8.38 -9.04
CA PRO A 107 -1.80 -8.38 -8.30
C PRO A 107 -1.64 -7.69 -6.95
N PRO A 108 -2.70 -7.06 -6.42
CA PRO A 108 -2.61 -6.32 -5.16
C PRO A 108 -2.01 -7.11 -4.00
N LYS A 109 -2.30 -8.41 -3.89
CA LYS A 109 -1.76 -9.24 -2.81
C LYS A 109 -0.25 -9.41 -2.92
N GLU A 110 0.26 -9.67 -4.12
CA GLU A 110 1.70 -9.79 -4.35
C GLU A 110 2.40 -8.45 -4.13
N ARG A 111 1.81 -7.38 -4.64
CA ARG A 111 2.34 -6.03 -4.47
C ARG A 111 2.45 -5.66 -3.00
N THR A 112 1.40 -5.90 -2.23
CA THR A 112 1.36 -5.59 -0.80
C THR A 112 2.43 -6.38 -0.04
N ALA A 113 2.55 -7.68 -0.31
CA ALA A 113 3.53 -8.52 0.36
C ALA A 113 4.96 -8.04 0.08
N ILE A 114 5.27 -7.72 -1.16
CA ILE A 114 6.59 -7.19 -1.57
C ILE A 114 6.90 -5.89 -0.82
N LEU A 115 5.95 -4.96 -0.80
CA LEU A 115 6.17 -3.66 -0.16
C LEU A 115 6.33 -3.78 1.35
N LEU A 116 5.52 -4.59 2.00
CA LEU A 116 5.64 -4.80 3.45
C LEU A 116 6.96 -5.47 3.82
N PHE A 117 7.41 -6.41 3.01
CA PHE A 117 8.64 -7.13 3.28
C PHE A 117 9.88 -6.26 3.04
N TYR A 118 9.96 -5.60 1.88
CA TYR A 118 11.17 -4.88 1.49
C TYR A 118 11.23 -3.44 1.98
N ILE A 119 10.12 -2.73 2.03
CA ILE A 119 10.11 -1.33 2.47
C ILE A 119 9.96 -1.23 3.98
N LYS A 120 9.03 -1.98 4.56
CA LYS A 120 8.78 -1.92 5.99
C LYS A 120 9.58 -2.92 6.80
N GLY A 121 10.14 -3.95 6.18
CA GLY A 121 10.94 -4.94 6.86
C GLY A 121 10.16 -5.88 7.76
N TYR A 122 8.87 -6.05 7.53
CA TYR A 122 8.06 -6.96 8.33
C TYR A 122 8.40 -8.42 8.02
N ALA A 123 8.37 -9.26 9.05
CA ALA A 123 8.52 -10.69 8.88
C ALA A 123 7.29 -11.30 8.19
N ILE A 124 7.47 -12.46 7.57
CA ILE A 124 6.40 -13.16 6.86
C ILE A 124 5.18 -13.37 7.76
N LYS A 125 5.40 -13.72 9.02
CA LYS A 125 4.34 -13.90 10.00
C LYS A 125 3.52 -12.62 10.22
N GLU A 126 4.22 -11.48 10.32
CA GLU A 126 3.57 -10.18 10.49
C GLU A 126 2.77 -9.79 9.26
N ILE A 127 3.33 -10.03 8.07
CA ILE A 127 2.64 -9.76 6.80
C ILE A 127 1.36 -10.60 6.71
N ALA A 128 1.43 -11.87 7.08
CA ALA A 128 0.27 -12.76 7.08
C ALA A 128 -0.86 -12.20 7.95
N GLY A 129 -0.53 -11.61 9.09
CA GLY A 129 -1.51 -10.96 9.95
C GLY A 129 -2.09 -9.69 9.34
N ILE A 130 -1.25 -8.91 8.66
CA ILE A 130 -1.67 -7.64 8.03
C ILE A 130 -2.65 -7.91 6.89
N VAL A 131 -2.35 -8.87 6.02
CA VAL A 131 -3.18 -9.16 4.84
C VAL A 131 -4.19 -10.28 5.07
N ASP A 132 -4.29 -10.77 6.29
CA ASP A 132 -5.25 -11.78 6.71
C ASP A 132 -5.17 -13.06 5.87
N THR A 133 -3.99 -13.66 5.85
CA THR A 133 -3.73 -14.89 5.10
C THR A 133 -2.73 -15.77 5.86
N THR A 134 -2.33 -16.88 5.24
CA THR A 134 -1.37 -17.80 5.85
C THR A 134 0.07 -17.40 5.50
N GLU A 135 1.02 -17.87 6.31
CA GLU A 135 2.46 -17.65 6.04
C GLU A 135 2.87 -18.27 4.71
N ASP A 136 2.36 -19.47 4.40
CA ASP A 136 2.66 -20.14 3.13
C ASP A 136 2.16 -19.32 1.94
N ALA A 137 0.99 -18.72 2.05
CA ALA A 137 0.45 -17.85 0.99
C ALA A 137 1.35 -16.62 0.79
N VAL A 138 1.84 -16.01 1.89
CA VAL A 138 2.75 -14.87 1.81
C VAL A 138 4.06 -15.27 1.12
N LYS A 139 4.61 -16.43 1.45
CA LYS A 139 5.84 -16.93 0.81
C LYS A 139 5.65 -17.08 -0.69
N LYS A 140 4.52 -17.62 -1.13
CA LYS A 140 4.20 -17.76 -2.54
C LYS A 140 4.04 -16.41 -3.21
N GLN A 141 3.37 -15.48 -2.55
CA GLN A 141 3.18 -14.13 -3.08
C GLN A 141 4.50 -13.39 -3.24
N LEU A 142 5.40 -13.51 -2.26
CA LEU A 142 6.73 -12.92 -2.34
C LEU A 142 7.55 -13.52 -3.47
N SER A 143 7.53 -14.84 -3.61
CA SER A 143 8.26 -15.53 -4.67
C SER A 143 7.76 -15.13 -6.04
N ARG A 144 6.45 -15.14 -6.26
CA ARG A 144 5.84 -14.76 -7.54
C ARG A 144 6.09 -13.30 -7.86
N GLY A 145 5.93 -12.42 -6.85
CA GLY A 145 6.15 -10.99 -7.03
C GLY A 145 7.59 -10.68 -7.40
N ARG A 146 8.55 -11.31 -6.71
CA ARG A 146 9.97 -11.12 -7.02
C ARG A 146 10.30 -11.57 -8.44
N ASP A 147 9.79 -12.73 -8.85
CA ASP A 147 10.05 -13.26 -10.19
C ASP A 147 9.48 -12.32 -11.27
N LYS A 148 8.28 -11.83 -11.07
CA LYS A 148 7.66 -10.88 -12.00
C LYS A 148 8.44 -9.57 -12.07
N LEU A 149 8.85 -9.03 -10.92
CA LEU A 149 9.64 -7.79 -10.88
C LEU A 149 10.98 -7.95 -11.55
N LYS A 150 11.65 -9.07 -11.35
CA LYS A 150 12.91 -9.35 -12.03
C LYS A 150 12.74 -9.34 -13.54
N THR A 151 11.69 -9.96 -14.03
CA THR A 151 11.40 -10.00 -15.46
C THR A 151 11.06 -8.61 -16.00
N LEU A 152 10.21 -7.87 -15.31
CA LEU A 152 9.75 -6.56 -15.76
C LEU A 152 10.86 -5.50 -15.71
N LEU A 153 11.67 -5.51 -14.66
CA LEU A 153 12.74 -4.53 -14.50
C LEU A 153 13.98 -4.87 -15.31
N LYS A 154 14.16 -6.13 -15.66
CA LYS A 154 15.31 -6.58 -16.43
C LYS A 154 15.23 -6.14 -17.89
N ASP A 155 14.03 -5.93 -18.41
CA ASP A 155 13.81 -5.50 -19.79
C ASP A 155 14.10 -4.00 -20.01
N GLU A 156 14.54 -3.34 -18.97
CA GLU A 156 14.95 -1.94 -19.01
C GLU A 156 16.47 -1.83 -18.85
#